data_c2f570c30e3857143233ac5807e47271
#
_entry.id   c2f570c30e3857143233ac5807e47271
#
_cell.length_a   1.000
_cell.length_b   1.000
_cell.length_c   1.000
_cell.angle_alpha   90.00
_cell.angle_beta   90.00
_cell.angle_gamma   90.00
#
_symmetry.space_group_name_H-M   'P 1'
#
loop_
_entity.id
_entity.type
_entity.pdbx_description
1 polymer ?
#
loop_
_entity_poly.entity_id
_entity_poly.type
_entity_poly.pdbx_seq_one_letter_code
_entity_poly.pdbx_strand_id
1 'polypeptide(L)'
;MRQISFFLLLLLGLSACSSQYNIDGNSSLACLDGKKLYLRVPKTKGKAANGVNIDSCVVVHGRFSFGGTIDSIALAEIYVGDQHLMPVVLEGGQLLLQVDNYAQTITGGPLNDRLSEFMTQRARFDNELWELDRTANRLLYNGKTMAQVMSLLEPRRHDLLQKIELLENTFILDNVNNVLGEGYFLMLTEQQPFPVMTKQFLTIIEQAPASFRRHPLIHRYLLAAGYVPAAAEKPQTAKTSDSVSQKK
;
A
#
# COMPACT_ATOMS: atom_id res chain seq x y z
N MET A 1 -8.55 34.17 -44.31
CA MET A 1 -9.51 33.29 -43.64
C MET A 1 -8.99 31.85 -43.41
N ARG A 2 -8.06 31.31 -44.25
CA ARG A 2 -7.55 29.93 -44.12
C ARG A 2 -6.53 29.74 -43.00
N GLN A 3 -5.84 30.80 -42.55
CA GLN A 3 -4.85 30.73 -41.42
C GLN A 3 -5.52 30.82 -40.04
N ILE A 4 -6.69 31.46 -39.91
CA ILE A 4 -7.43 31.57 -38.65
C ILE A 4 -8.06 30.21 -38.26
N SER A 5 -8.49 29.44 -39.28
CA SER A 5 -9.05 28.08 -39.06
C SER A 5 -8.04 27.08 -38.53
N PHE A 6 -6.75 27.23 -38.88
CA PHE A 6 -5.66 26.35 -38.39
C PHE A 6 -5.28 26.66 -36.93
N PHE A 7 -5.39 27.92 -36.52
CA PHE A 7 -5.14 28.35 -35.15
C PHE A 7 -6.24 27.93 -34.18
N LEU A 8 -7.52 27.88 -34.67
CA LEU A 8 -8.64 27.42 -33.85
C LEU A 8 -8.64 25.91 -33.63
N LEU A 9 -8.06 25.12 -34.57
CA LEU A 9 -7.95 23.68 -34.45
C LEU A 9 -6.83 23.27 -33.47
N LEU A 10 -5.81 24.11 -33.25
CA LEU A 10 -4.69 23.86 -32.35
C LEU A 10 -5.06 24.12 -30.87
N LEU A 11 -6.10 24.90 -30.61
CA LEU A 11 -6.58 25.21 -29.24
C LEU A 11 -7.47 24.11 -28.63
N LEU A 12 -7.91 23.14 -29.42
CA LEU A 12 -8.76 22.02 -28.95
C LEU A 12 -7.94 20.83 -28.39
N GLY A 13 -6.61 20.88 -28.44
CA GLY A 13 -5.71 19.78 -28.08
C GLY A 13 -5.19 19.76 -26.63
N LEU A 14 -5.55 20.75 -25.79
CA LEU A 14 -5.04 20.85 -24.41
C LEU A 14 -6.11 20.51 -23.37
N SER A 15 -6.92 19.48 -23.62
CA SER A 15 -7.68 18.85 -22.54
C SER A 15 -6.67 18.06 -21.68
N ALA A 16 -6.09 18.71 -20.69
CA ALA A 16 -5.43 18.00 -19.60
C ALA A 16 -6.48 17.06 -19.02
N CYS A 17 -6.28 15.75 -19.21
CA CYS A 17 -7.19 14.71 -18.73
C CYS A 17 -7.00 14.59 -17.21
N SER A 18 -7.54 15.53 -16.42
CA SER A 18 -7.66 15.37 -14.99
C SER A 18 -8.82 14.42 -14.73
N SER A 19 -8.57 13.31 -14.06
CA SER A 19 -9.63 12.41 -13.63
C SER A 19 -10.27 12.96 -12.36
N GLN A 20 -11.60 12.96 -12.31
CA GLN A 20 -12.36 13.28 -11.10
C GLN A 20 -12.62 11.98 -10.33
N TYR A 21 -12.42 12.01 -9.03
CA TYR A 21 -12.87 10.96 -8.11
C TYR A 21 -14.02 11.49 -7.25
N ASN A 22 -14.94 10.63 -6.93
CA ASN A 22 -15.99 10.87 -5.96
C ASN A 22 -16.11 9.62 -5.07
N ILE A 23 -15.93 9.80 -3.77
CA ILE A 23 -16.01 8.73 -2.78
C ILE A 23 -17.25 8.97 -1.94
N ASP A 24 -18.24 8.11 -2.07
CA ASP A 24 -19.40 8.08 -1.16
C ASP A 24 -19.17 7.02 -0.09
N GLY A 25 -19.13 7.47 1.16
CA GLY A 25 -18.87 6.63 2.31
C GLY A 25 -20.09 6.44 3.21
N ASN A 26 -20.24 5.22 3.71
CA ASN A 26 -21.21 4.86 4.74
C ASN A 26 -20.52 4.13 5.87
N SER A 27 -20.87 4.47 7.12
CA SER A 27 -20.33 3.84 8.32
C SER A 27 -21.45 3.44 9.26
N SER A 28 -21.41 2.21 9.77
CA SER A 28 -22.25 1.75 10.88
C SER A 28 -21.64 2.01 12.26
N LEU A 29 -20.40 2.57 12.30
CA LEU A 29 -19.68 2.86 13.53
C LEU A 29 -20.19 4.15 14.17
N ALA A 30 -20.96 4.05 15.25
CA ALA A 30 -21.46 5.22 15.98
C ALA A 30 -20.33 6.13 16.49
N CYS A 31 -19.14 5.61 16.75
CA CYS A 31 -17.99 6.39 17.21
C CYS A 31 -17.40 7.30 16.12
N LEU A 32 -17.74 7.09 14.86
CA LEU A 32 -17.32 7.96 13.76
C LEU A 32 -18.28 9.14 13.53
N ASP A 33 -19.52 9.07 14.01
CA ASP A 33 -20.49 10.15 13.81
C ASP A 33 -20.00 11.45 14.46
N GLY A 34 -20.09 12.54 13.73
CA GLY A 34 -19.53 13.85 14.10
C GLY A 34 -17.99 13.96 14.03
N LYS A 35 -17.27 12.90 13.67
CA LYS A 35 -15.81 12.96 13.51
C LYS A 35 -15.42 13.51 12.15
N LYS A 36 -14.29 14.21 12.12
CA LYS A 36 -13.68 14.70 10.89
C LYS A 36 -12.74 13.64 10.33
N LEU A 37 -12.97 13.29 9.07
CA LEU A 37 -12.12 12.43 8.28
C LEU A 37 -11.20 13.25 7.41
N TYR A 38 -10.00 12.74 7.16
CA TYR A 38 -8.99 13.35 6.30
C TYR A 38 -8.56 12.36 5.23
N LEU A 39 -8.49 12.81 3.99
CA LEU A 39 -7.93 12.06 2.87
C LEU A 39 -6.51 12.54 2.65
N ARG A 40 -5.54 11.64 2.79
CA ARG A 40 -4.10 11.94 2.69
C ARG A 40 -3.46 11.16 1.56
N VAL A 41 -2.52 11.80 0.86
CA VAL A 41 -1.65 11.13 -0.12
C VAL A 41 -0.20 11.19 0.37
N PRO A 42 0.62 10.16 0.09
CA PRO A 42 2.04 10.18 0.43
C PRO A 42 2.75 11.36 -0.23
N LYS A 43 3.63 12.03 0.50
CA LYS A 43 4.39 13.16 -0.04
C LYS A 43 5.67 12.68 -0.72
N THR A 44 5.75 12.88 -2.03
CA THR A 44 6.94 12.53 -2.82
C THR A 44 8.15 13.44 -2.58
N LYS A 45 7.94 14.68 -2.10
CA LYS A 45 9.01 15.67 -1.85
C LYS A 45 8.84 16.33 -0.48
N GLY A 46 9.92 16.40 0.30
CA GLY A 46 9.98 17.12 1.59
C GLY A 46 10.28 16.26 2.81
N LYS A 47 10.50 16.91 3.97
CA LYS A 47 10.92 16.26 5.24
C LYS A 47 9.76 15.73 6.10
N ALA A 48 8.50 16.02 5.74
CA ALA A 48 7.36 15.57 6.53
C ALA A 48 7.08 14.09 6.27
N ALA A 49 7.16 13.28 7.30
CA ALA A 49 6.81 11.85 7.29
C ALA A 49 5.32 11.64 7.03
N ASN A 50 4.48 12.62 7.40
CA ASN A 50 3.04 12.55 7.25
C ASN A 50 2.64 13.05 5.86
N GLY A 51 1.78 12.32 5.15
CA GLY A 51 1.24 12.69 3.85
C GLY A 51 0.60 14.08 3.81
N VAL A 52 0.10 14.50 2.65
CA VAL A 52 -0.60 15.77 2.47
C VAL A 52 -2.11 15.51 2.54
N ASN A 53 -2.81 16.25 3.41
CA ASN A 53 -4.26 16.28 3.36
C ASN A 53 -4.70 16.93 2.06
N ILE A 54 -5.40 16.17 1.22
CA ILE A 54 -5.94 16.67 -0.06
C ILE A 54 -7.43 16.98 0.05
N ASP A 55 -8.13 16.34 1.01
CA ASP A 55 -9.53 16.62 1.29
C ASP A 55 -9.89 16.28 2.74
N SER A 56 -11.04 16.74 3.21
CA SER A 56 -11.58 16.40 4.53
C SER A 56 -13.10 16.59 4.57
N CYS A 57 -13.79 15.71 5.30
CA CYS A 57 -15.24 15.78 5.51
C CYS A 57 -15.60 15.45 6.96
N VAL A 58 -16.86 15.67 7.33
CA VAL A 58 -17.40 15.27 8.63
C VAL A 58 -18.41 14.14 8.41
N VAL A 59 -18.36 13.12 9.23
CA VAL A 59 -19.35 12.05 9.22
C VAL A 59 -20.66 12.56 9.82
N VAL A 60 -21.75 12.47 9.08
CA VAL A 60 -23.09 12.91 9.50
C VAL A 60 -24.08 11.74 9.32
N HIS A 61 -24.63 11.25 10.42
CA HIS A 61 -25.52 10.08 10.40
C HIS A 61 -24.91 8.89 9.66
N GLY A 62 -23.64 8.63 9.92
CA GLY A 62 -22.88 7.55 9.29
C GLY A 62 -22.50 7.79 7.83
N ARG A 63 -22.83 8.92 7.22
CA ARG A 63 -22.50 9.25 5.83
C ARG A 63 -21.38 10.28 5.73
N PHE A 64 -20.54 10.14 4.72
CA PHE A 64 -19.48 11.08 4.42
C PHE A 64 -19.11 11.00 2.93
N SER A 65 -18.50 12.04 2.38
CA SER A 65 -18.02 12.01 1.00
C SER A 65 -16.74 12.80 0.84
N PHE A 66 -15.91 12.38 -0.11
CA PHE A 66 -14.76 13.11 -0.60
C PHE A 66 -14.88 13.27 -2.11
N GLY A 67 -14.40 14.39 -2.64
CA GLY A 67 -14.42 14.62 -4.08
C GLY A 67 -13.34 15.59 -4.52
N GLY A 68 -12.76 15.32 -5.68
CA GLY A 68 -11.69 16.15 -6.20
C GLY A 68 -11.18 15.70 -7.56
N THR A 69 -10.08 16.32 -7.95
CA THR A 69 -9.37 16.01 -9.19
C THR A 69 -7.98 15.48 -8.87
N ILE A 70 -7.50 14.53 -9.66
CA ILE A 70 -6.16 13.98 -9.59
C ILE A 70 -5.48 14.06 -10.96
N ASP A 71 -4.20 14.38 -10.95
CA ASP A 71 -3.37 14.37 -12.16
C ASP A 71 -2.95 12.94 -12.55
N SER A 72 -2.89 12.04 -11.56
CA SER A 72 -2.53 10.63 -11.73
C SER A 72 -3.16 9.77 -10.65
N ILE A 73 -3.42 8.51 -10.97
CA ILE A 73 -3.87 7.52 -9.99
C ILE A 73 -2.87 7.48 -8.82
N ALA A 74 -3.37 7.48 -7.59
CA ALA A 74 -2.57 7.44 -6.38
C ALA A 74 -3.23 6.58 -5.30
N LEU A 75 -2.43 5.87 -4.52
CA LEU A 75 -2.89 5.31 -3.25
C LEU A 75 -2.94 6.44 -2.22
N ALA A 76 -4.11 6.64 -1.64
CA ALA A 76 -4.37 7.57 -0.56
C ALA A 76 -4.79 6.78 0.69
N GLU A 77 -4.85 7.45 1.81
CA GLU A 77 -5.26 6.88 3.09
C GLU A 77 -6.28 7.77 3.77
N ILE A 78 -7.30 7.16 4.37
CA ILE A 78 -8.30 7.87 5.16
C ILE A 78 -7.91 7.79 6.63
N TYR A 79 -7.99 8.93 7.32
CA TYR A 79 -7.66 9.08 8.73
C TYR A 79 -8.83 9.68 9.52
N VAL A 80 -8.93 9.28 10.78
CA VAL A 80 -9.76 9.93 11.82
C VAL A 80 -8.80 10.62 12.79
N GLY A 81 -8.64 11.92 12.69
CA GLY A 81 -7.54 12.60 13.39
C GLY A 81 -6.18 12.10 12.90
N ASP A 82 -5.41 11.46 13.80
CA ASP A 82 -4.13 10.84 13.49
C ASP A 82 -4.19 9.31 13.38
N GLN A 83 -5.37 8.72 13.55
CA GLN A 83 -5.56 7.29 13.43
C GLN A 83 -5.87 6.91 11.98
N HIS A 84 -5.07 6.02 11.42
CA HIS A 84 -5.32 5.42 10.10
C HIS A 84 -6.61 4.60 10.15
N LEU A 85 -7.50 4.84 9.18
CA LEU A 85 -8.75 4.10 9.03
C LEU A 85 -8.60 3.03 7.95
N MET A 86 -8.31 3.43 6.71
CA MET A 86 -8.13 2.51 5.59
C MET A 86 -7.45 3.18 4.40
N PRO A 87 -6.77 2.40 3.53
CA PRO A 87 -6.30 2.88 2.24
C PRO A 87 -7.43 2.94 1.21
N VAL A 88 -7.25 3.78 0.20
CA VAL A 88 -8.13 3.96 -0.96
C VAL A 88 -7.32 4.34 -2.19
N VAL A 89 -7.62 3.78 -3.35
CA VAL A 89 -7.02 4.23 -4.61
C VAL A 89 -7.86 5.36 -5.18
N LEU A 90 -7.24 6.52 -5.37
CA LEU A 90 -7.86 7.61 -6.12
C LEU A 90 -7.76 7.28 -7.61
N GLU A 91 -8.70 6.52 -8.09
CA GLU A 91 -8.94 6.28 -9.51
C GLU A 91 -10.22 7.03 -9.92
N GLY A 92 -10.32 7.40 -11.19
CA GLY A 92 -11.45 8.21 -11.65
C GLY A 92 -12.77 7.48 -11.54
N GLY A 93 -13.85 8.24 -11.26
CA GLY A 93 -15.21 7.72 -11.20
C GLY A 93 -15.83 7.74 -9.80
N GLN A 94 -16.90 6.96 -9.65
CA GLN A 94 -17.65 6.83 -8.40
C GLN A 94 -17.11 5.66 -7.59
N LEU A 95 -16.63 5.93 -6.39
CA LEU A 95 -16.16 4.94 -5.43
C LEU A 95 -17.16 4.83 -4.27
N LEU A 96 -17.47 3.61 -3.85
CA LEU A 96 -18.35 3.33 -2.73
C LEU A 96 -17.54 2.73 -1.60
N LEU A 97 -17.56 3.39 -0.45
CA LEU A 97 -16.81 2.99 0.73
C LEU A 97 -17.75 2.61 1.86
N GLN A 98 -17.51 1.45 2.47
CA GLN A 98 -18.26 0.99 3.62
C GLN A 98 -17.31 0.68 4.79
N VAL A 99 -17.62 1.23 5.95
CA VAL A 99 -16.85 1.05 7.19
C VAL A 99 -17.78 0.50 8.27
N ASP A 100 -17.53 -0.72 8.69
CA ASP A 100 -18.28 -1.35 9.79
C ASP A 100 -17.35 -2.00 10.82
N ASN A 101 -17.93 -2.67 11.83
CA ASN A 101 -17.17 -3.32 12.90
C ASN A 101 -16.35 -4.53 12.44
N TYR A 102 -16.63 -5.07 11.27
CA TYR A 102 -16.07 -6.34 10.79
C TYR A 102 -15.18 -6.17 9.58
N ALA A 103 -15.48 -5.19 8.73
CA ALA A 103 -14.77 -4.97 7.50
C ALA A 103 -14.79 -3.50 7.07
N GLN A 104 -13.75 -3.13 6.33
CA GLN A 104 -13.69 -1.90 5.56
C GLN A 104 -13.57 -2.30 4.11
N THR A 105 -14.53 -1.89 3.30
CA THR A 105 -14.56 -2.24 1.88
C THR A 105 -14.67 -0.99 1.02
N ILE A 106 -14.05 -1.05 -0.15
CA ILE A 106 -14.18 -0.03 -1.18
C ILE A 106 -14.39 -0.72 -2.52
N THR A 107 -15.28 -0.17 -3.34
CA THR A 107 -15.62 -0.69 -4.67
C THR A 107 -15.81 0.45 -5.66
N GLY A 108 -15.87 0.16 -6.95
CA GLY A 108 -16.17 1.12 -8.01
C GLY A 108 -14.99 1.40 -8.93
N GLY A 109 -13.90 0.64 -8.82
CA GLY A 109 -12.78 0.71 -9.74
C GLY A 109 -11.88 -0.51 -9.64
N PRO A 110 -11.16 -0.90 -10.70
CA PRO A 110 -10.42 -2.16 -10.75
C PRO A 110 -9.28 -2.25 -9.72
N LEU A 111 -8.68 -1.14 -9.33
CA LEU A 111 -7.64 -1.12 -8.30
C LEU A 111 -8.25 -1.17 -6.89
N ASN A 112 -9.35 -0.45 -6.66
CA ASN A 112 -10.07 -0.52 -5.40
C ASN A 112 -10.70 -1.89 -5.16
N ASP A 113 -11.26 -2.54 -6.18
CA ASP A 113 -11.82 -3.88 -6.07
C ASP A 113 -10.73 -4.88 -5.68
N ARG A 114 -9.53 -4.79 -6.28
CA ARG A 114 -8.36 -5.62 -5.93
C ARG A 114 -7.85 -5.33 -4.52
N LEU A 115 -7.80 -4.05 -4.13
CA LEU A 115 -7.43 -3.64 -2.78
C LEU A 115 -8.41 -4.19 -1.74
N SER A 116 -9.71 -4.10 -2.02
CA SER A 116 -10.78 -4.59 -1.15
C SER A 116 -10.73 -6.10 -0.95
N GLU A 117 -10.45 -6.87 -2.01
CA GLU A 117 -10.26 -8.31 -1.92
C GLU A 117 -9.08 -8.67 -1.02
N PHE A 118 -7.92 -8.03 -1.24
CA PHE A 118 -6.74 -8.21 -0.41
C PHE A 118 -7.01 -7.85 1.06
N MET A 119 -7.61 -6.68 1.33
CA MET A 119 -7.93 -6.24 2.69
C MET A 119 -8.90 -7.19 3.39
N THR A 120 -9.87 -7.75 2.66
CA THR A 120 -10.80 -8.75 3.21
C THR A 120 -10.06 -10.02 3.64
N GLN A 121 -9.10 -10.48 2.85
CA GLN A 121 -8.28 -11.64 3.20
C GLN A 121 -7.37 -11.33 4.40
N ARG A 122 -6.76 -10.14 4.42
CA ARG A 122 -5.90 -9.69 5.52
C ARG A 122 -6.66 -9.60 6.83
N ALA A 123 -7.86 -9.02 6.81
CA ALA A 123 -8.74 -8.88 7.97
C ALA A 123 -9.15 -10.23 8.58
N ARG A 124 -9.28 -11.30 7.79
CA ARG A 124 -9.55 -12.65 8.31
C ARG A 124 -8.41 -13.13 9.22
N PHE A 125 -7.16 -12.95 8.79
CA PHE A 125 -6.01 -13.32 9.61
C PHE A 125 -5.85 -12.43 10.85
N ASP A 126 -6.12 -11.13 10.73
CA ASP A 126 -6.12 -10.22 11.88
C ASP A 126 -7.16 -10.62 12.93
N ASN A 127 -8.36 -10.99 12.49
CA ASN A 127 -9.40 -11.48 13.38
C ASN A 127 -8.99 -12.79 14.07
N GLU A 128 -8.32 -13.72 13.36
CA GLU A 128 -7.79 -14.93 13.98
C GLU A 128 -6.69 -14.63 15.01
N LEU A 129 -5.80 -13.68 14.75
CA LEU A 129 -4.79 -13.23 15.72
C LEU A 129 -5.45 -12.63 16.96
N TRP A 130 -6.46 -11.79 16.77
CA TRP A 130 -7.22 -11.21 17.88
C TRP A 130 -7.93 -12.26 18.74
N GLU A 131 -8.50 -13.30 18.11
CA GLU A 131 -9.10 -14.43 18.86
C GLU A 131 -8.03 -15.23 19.64
N LEU A 132 -6.81 -15.35 19.13
CA LEU A 132 -5.69 -15.94 19.90
C LEU A 132 -5.37 -15.09 21.13
N ASP A 133 -5.34 -13.76 21.00
CA ASP A 133 -5.08 -12.86 22.13
C ASP A 133 -6.20 -12.94 23.19
N ARG A 134 -7.45 -13.00 22.76
CA ARG A 134 -8.58 -13.27 23.67
C ARG A 134 -8.44 -14.63 24.38
N THR A 135 -8.04 -15.65 23.65
CA THR A 135 -7.82 -16.98 24.20
C THR A 135 -6.66 -16.98 25.21
N ALA A 136 -5.55 -16.27 24.91
CA ALA A 136 -4.45 -16.09 25.82
C ALA A 136 -4.91 -15.46 27.15
N ASN A 137 -5.65 -14.36 27.08
CA ASN A 137 -6.18 -13.66 28.25
C ASN A 137 -7.09 -14.57 29.08
N ARG A 138 -7.98 -15.35 28.45
CA ARG A 138 -8.85 -16.31 29.14
C ARG A 138 -8.07 -17.42 29.84
N LEU A 139 -6.99 -17.95 29.19
CA LEU A 139 -6.15 -18.98 29.79
C LEU A 139 -5.36 -18.46 30.98
N LEU A 140 -4.86 -17.23 30.93
CA LEU A 140 -4.19 -16.56 32.04
C LEU A 140 -5.15 -16.34 33.21
N TYR A 141 -6.37 -15.87 32.92
CA TYR A 141 -7.42 -15.69 33.93
C TYR A 141 -7.78 -17.00 34.63
N ASN A 142 -7.76 -18.13 33.90
CA ASN A 142 -8.02 -19.49 34.43
C ASN A 142 -6.78 -20.11 35.12
N GLY A 143 -5.76 -19.31 35.44
CA GLY A 143 -4.60 -19.73 36.25
C GLY A 143 -3.48 -20.42 35.50
N LYS A 144 -3.49 -20.44 34.16
CA LYS A 144 -2.31 -20.90 33.40
C LYS A 144 -1.18 -19.87 33.48
N THR A 145 0.06 -20.36 33.53
CA THR A 145 1.23 -19.49 33.48
C THR A 145 1.43 -18.94 32.05
N MET A 146 2.12 -17.81 31.92
CA MET A 146 2.48 -17.24 30.62
C MET A 146 3.24 -18.27 29.75
N ALA A 147 4.18 -19.03 30.32
CA ALA A 147 4.93 -20.06 29.60
C ALA A 147 4.01 -21.14 29.01
N GLN A 148 3.00 -21.59 29.76
CA GLN A 148 2.01 -22.56 29.29
C GLN A 148 1.14 -21.97 28.15
N VAL A 149 0.73 -20.71 28.29
CA VAL A 149 -0.06 -20.02 27.24
C VAL A 149 0.75 -19.85 25.96
N MET A 150 2.00 -19.40 26.07
CA MET A 150 2.89 -19.26 24.91
C MET A 150 3.14 -20.61 24.23
N SER A 151 3.48 -21.65 24.98
CA SER A 151 3.70 -22.99 24.41
C SER A 151 2.47 -23.51 23.64
N LEU A 152 1.27 -23.14 24.07
CA LEU A 152 0.02 -23.59 23.46
C LEU A 152 -0.36 -22.79 22.21
N LEU A 153 -0.17 -21.48 22.22
CA LEU A 153 -0.69 -20.58 21.20
C LEU A 153 0.34 -20.11 20.19
N GLU A 154 1.63 -20.09 20.53
CA GLU A 154 2.71 -19.59 19.68
C GLU A 154 2.82 -20.31 18.33
N PRO A 155 2.66 -21.65 18.21
CA PRO A 155 2.70 -22.31 16.91
C PRO A 155 1.63 -21.79 15.95
N ARG A 156 0.40 -21.55 16.45
CA ARG A 156 -0.69 -21.00 15.65
C ARG A 156 -0.47 -19.54 15.30
N ARG A 157 0.04 -18.74 16.25
CA ARG A 157 0.42 -17.33 16.01
C ARG A 157 1.45 -17.23 14.91
N HIS A 158 2.49 -18.05 14.98
CA HIS A 158 3.56 -18.09 13.98
C HIS A 158 3.03 -18.46 12.58
N ASP A 159 2.19 -19.48 12.47
CA ASP A 159 1.53 -19.87 11.22
C ASP A 159 0.72 -18.71 10.60
N LEU A 160 -0.06 -17.99 11.42
CA LEU A 160 -0.84 -16.85 10.97
C LEU A 160 0.04 -15.70 10.49
N LEU A 161 1.11 -15.36 11.23
CA LEU A 161 2.03 -14.30 10.84
C LEU A 161 2.75 -14.63 9.52
N GLN A 162 3.12 -15.90 9.30
CA GLN A 162 3.69 -16.34 8.02
C GLN A 162 2.69 -16.21 6.87
N LYS A 163 1.42 -16.54 7.09
CA LYS A 163 0.35 -16.38 6.08
C LYS A 163 0.11 -14.93 5.74
N ILE A 164 0.16 -14.05 6.72
CA ILE A 164 0.07 -12.60 6.53
C ILE A 164 1.24 -12.10 5.70
N GLU A 165 2.48 -12.45 6.08
CA GLU A 165 3.67 -12.05 5.34
C GLU A 165 3.61 -12.54 3.88
N LEU A 166 3.19 -13.78 3.66
CA LEU A 166 3.05 -14.33 2.31
C LEU A 166 1.97 -13.58 1.49
N LEU A 167 0.82 -13.30 2.10
CA LEU A 167 -0.27 -12.55 1.47
C LEU A 167 0.19 -11.14 1.06
N GLU A 168 0.86 -10.42 1.96
CA GLU A 168 1.38 -9.08 1.72
C GLU A 168 2.45 -9.07 0.64
N ASN A 169 3.40 -10.00 0.69
CA ASN A 169 4.46 -10.12 -0.30
C ASN A 169 3.87 -10.40 -1.70
N THR A 170 2.93 -11.35 -1.78
CA THR A 170 2.24 -11.67 -3.03
C THR A 170 1.49 -10.47 -3.58
N PHE A 171 0.72 -9.78 -2.73
CA PHE A 171 -0.02 -8.59 -3.14
C PHE A 171 0.89 -7.49 -3.70
N ILE A 172 2.01 -7.21 -3.04
CA ILE A 172 2.98 -6.21 -3.51
C ILE A 172 3.59 -6.63 -4.83
N LEU A 173 4.05 -7.88 -4.95
CA LEU A 173 4.74 -8.38 -6.13
C LEU A 173 3.82 -8.48 -7.36
N ASP A 174 2.56 -8.87 -7.17
CA ASP A 174 1.56 -8.88 -8.24
C ASP A 174 1.17 -7.47 -8.72
N ASN A 175 1.46 -6.45 -7.91
CA ASN A 175 1.11 -5.06 -8.17
C ASN A 175 2.32 -4.12 -8.33
N VAL A 176 3.52 -4.62 -8.58
CA VAL A 176 4.76 -3.81 -8.72
C VAL A 176 4.72 -2.76 -9.84
N ASN A 177 3.80 -2.88 -10.77
CA ASN A 177 3.65 -1.98 -11.92
C ASN A 177 2.50 -0.97 -11.75
N ASN A 178 1.89 -0.88 -10.56
CA ASN A 178 0.81 0.05 -10.26
C ASN A 178 0.93 0.58 -8.82
N VAL A 179 0.08 1.54 -8.48
CA VAL A 179 0.12 2.25 -7.19
C VAL A 179 -0.16 1.38 -5.97
N LEU A 180 -0.78 0.20 -6.14
CA LEU A 180 -1.07 -0.71 -5.03
C LEU A 180 0.22 -1.33 -4.47
N GLY A 181 1.10 -1.84 -5.36
CA GLY A 181 2.36 -2.45 -4.92
C GLY A 181 3.28 -1.43 -4.27
N GLU A 182 3.49 -0.29 -4.92
CA GLU A 182 4.35 0.79 -4.40
C GLU A 182 3.78 1.36 -3.10
N GLY A 183 2.48 1.68 -3.08
CA GLY A 183 1.82 2.28 -1.94
C GLY A 183 1.76 1.34 -0.75
N TYR A 184 1.35 0.08 -0.94
CA TYR A 184 1.26 -0.87 0.17
C TYR A 184 2.64 -1.21 0.76
N PHE A 185 3.68 -1.31 -0.08
CA PHE A 185 5.06 -1.45 0.42
C PHE A 185 5.44 -0.27 1.32
N LEU A 186 5.13 0.97 0.92
CA LEU A 186 5.40 2.16 1.73
C LEU A 186 4.61 2.15 3.05
N MET A 187 3.34 1.76 3.02
CA MET A 187 2.53 1.58 4.25
C MET A 187 3.16 0.57 5.22
N LEU A 188 3.68 -0.55 4.74
CA LEU A 188 4.40 -1.50 5.60
C LEU A 188 5.67 -0.89 6.19
N THR A 189 6.39 -0.07 5.42
CA THR A 189 7.61 0.61 5.92
C THR A 189 7.30 1.66 6.99
N GLU A 190 6.14 2.31 6.95
CA GLU A 190 5.70 3.29 7.94
C GLU A 190 5.33 2.65 9.29
N GLN A 191 5.03 1.35 9.33
CA GLN A 191 4.82 0.62 10.57
C GLN A 191 6.12 0.39 11.36
N GLN A 192 7.28 0.61 10.74
CA GLN A 192 8.56 0.49 11.42
C GLN A 192 8.92 1.80 12.13
N PRO A 193 9.44 1.75 13.37
CA PRO A 193 9.80 2.95 14.14
C PRO A 193 10.95 3.76 13.49
N PHE A 194 11.74 3.12 12.63
CA PHE A 194 12.82 3.73 11.86
C PHE A 194 13.08 2.90 10.59
N PRO A 195 13.72 3.48 9.55
CA PRO A 195 14.02 2.73 8.33
C PRO A 195 14.93 1.53 8.62
N VAL A 196 14.46 0.33 8.30
CA VAL A 196 15.17 -0.94 8.50
C VAL A 196 14.84 -1.94 7.39
N MET A 197 15.83 -2.72 6.95
CA MET A 197 15.62 -3.83 6.03
C MET A 197 15.26 -5.09 6.82
N THR A 198 13.95 -5.35 6.95
CA THR A 198 13.46 -6.62 7.49
C THR A 198 13.67 -7.75 6.48
N LYS A 199 13.56 -9.01 6.92
CA LYS A 199 13.59 -10.16 6.01
C LYS A 199 12.49 -10.07 4.95
N GLN A 200 11.29 -9.64 5.34
CA GLN A 200 10.15 -9.41 4.44
C GLN A 200 10.49 -8.38 3.36
N PHE A 201 10.99 -7.20 3.76
CA PHE A 201 11.34 -6.14 2.81
C PHE A 201 12.46 -6.57 1.85
N LEU A 202 13.47 -7.28 2.36
CA LEU A 202 14.52 -7.82 1.52
C LEU A 202 13.96 -8.78 0.47
N THR A 203 13.11 -9.71 0.88
CA THR A 203 12.44 -10.65 -0.04
C THR A 203 11.66 -9.94 -1.15
N ILE A 204 10.89 -8.89 -0.80
CA ILE A 204 10.13 -8.09 -1.79
C ILE A 204 11.10 -7.38 -2.75
N ILE A 205 12.11 -6.69 -2.22
CA ILE A 205 13.04 -5.87 -3.01
C ILE A 205 13.91 -6.70 -3.95
N GLU A 206 14.31 -7.90 -3.56
CA GLU A 206 15.08 -8.81 -4.41
C GLU A 206 14.25 -9.34 -5.59
N GLN A 207 12.96 -9.62 -5.37
CA GLN A 207 12.06 -10.13 -6.40
C GLN A 207 11.45 -9.01 -7.27
N ALA A 208 11.34 -7.79 -6.74
CA ALA A 208 10.75 -6.67 -7.47
C ALA A 208 11.63 -6.19 -8.63
N PRO A 209 11.03 -5.70 -9.74
CA PRO A 209 11.78 -5.17 -10.88
C PRO A 209 12.54 -3.87 -10.51
N ALA A 210 13.55 -3.54 -11.30
CA ALA A 210 14.35 -2.34 -11.08
C ALA A 210 13.53 -1.03 -11.11
N SER A 211 12.42 -0.99 -11.87
CA SER A 211 11.49 0.16 -11.89
C SER A 211 10.90 0.42 -10.51
N PHE A 212 10.44 -0.62 -9.82
CA PHE A 212 9.91 -0.55 -8.46
C PHE A 212 10.95 0.02 -7.47
N ARG A 213 12.17 -0.52 -7.48
CA ARG A 213 13.26 -0.06 -6.61
C ARG A 213 13.70 1.39 -6.90
N ARG A 214 13.51 1.89 -8.14
CA ARG A 214 13.80 3.28 -8.55
C ARG A 214 12.67 4.25 -8.26
N HIS A 215 11.48 3.78 -7.83
CA HIS A 215 10.42 4.69 -7.41
C HIS A 215 10.95 5.66 -6.33
N PRO A 216 10.72 6.98 -6.44
CA PRO A 216 11.42 7.98 -5.60
C PRO A 216 11.29 7.75 -4.10
N LEU A 217 10.10 7.35 -3.62
CA LEU A 217 9.85 7.09 -2.20
C LEU A 217 10.50 5.79 -1.74
N ILE A 218 10.39 4.72 -2.52
CA ILE A 218 11.00 3.42 -2.23
C ILE A 218 12.52 3.57 -2.21
N HIS A 219 13.11 4.20 -3.24
CA HIS A 219 14.55 4.43 -3.30
C HIS A 219 15.07 5.22 -2.09
N ARG A 220 14.34 6.26 -1.68
CA ARG A 220 14.67 7.03 -0.47
C ARG A 220 14.64 6.17 0.79
N TYR A 221 13.63 5.30 0.94
CA TYR A 221 13.55 4.37 2.05
C TYR A 221 14.71 3.39 2.06
N LEU A 222 15.02 2.78 0.90
CA LEU A 222 16.12 1.83 0.75
C LEU A 222 17.47 2.44 1.15
N LEU A 223 17.74 3.68 0.73
CA LEU A 223 18.94 4.41 1.14
C LEU A 223 18.97 4.65 2.66
N ALA A 224 17.84 5.09 3.23
CA ALA A 224 17.75 5.34 4.68
C ALA A 224 17.88 4.06 5.51
N ALA A 225 17.42 2.91 4.98
CA ALA A 225 17.54 1.59 5.59
C ALA A 225 18.91 0.91 5.34
N GLY A 226 19.84 1.59 4.66
CA GLY A 226 21.19 1.07 4.38
C GLY A 226 21.23 -0.08 3.36
N TYR A 227 20.20 -0.19 2.50
CA TYR A 227 20.18 -1.23 1.48
C TYR A 227 21.25 -0.98 0.41
N VAL A 228 22.14 -1.96 0.23
CA VAL A 228 23.12 -1.97 -0.86
C VAL A 228 22.70 -3.08 -1.83
N PRO A 229 22.34 -2.75 -3.09
CA PRO A 229 22.03 -3.77 -4.08
C PRO A 229 23.23 -4.71 -4.25
N ALA A 230 23.01 -6.02 -4.28
CA ALA A 230 24.04 -6.94 -4.73
C ALA A 230 24.52 -6.47 -6.12
N ALA A 231 25.80 -6.23 -6.27
CA ALA A 231 26.36 -5.74 -7.52
C ALA A 231 25.91 -6.68 -8.64
N ALA A 232 25.29 -6.11 -9.68
CA ALA A 232 24.94 -6.87 -10.87
C ALA A 232 26.21 -7.60 -11.33
N GLU A 233 26.20 -8.93 -11.35
CA GLU A 233 27.30 -9.71 -11.91
C GLU A 233 27.59 -9.14 -13.30
N LYS A 234 28.81 -8.61 -13.46
CA LYS A 234 29.27 -8.17 -14.77
C LYS A 234 29.17 -9.39 -15.70
N PRO A 235 28.60 -9.23 -16.91
CA PRO A 235 28.61 -10.33 -17.87
C PRO A 235 30.06 -10.81 -18.02
N GLN A 236 30.32 -12.07 -17.71
CA GLN A 236 31.62 -12.68 -17.98
C GLN A 236 31.85 -12.59 -19.46
N THR A 237 32.78 -11.70 -19.87
CA THR A 237 33.27 -11.68 -21.22
C THR A 237 33.92 -13.03 -21.49
N ALA A 238 33.29 -13.80 -22.36
CA ALA A 238 33.84 -15.07 -22.87
C ALA A 238 35.26 -14.76 -23.39
N LYS A 239 36.28 -15.32 -22.73
CA LYS A 239 37.63 -15.32 -23.29
C LYS A 239 37.61 -16.23 -24.50
N THR A 240 37.65 -15.61 -25.67
CA THR A 240 37.96 -16.26 -26.93
C THR A 240 39.38 -16.79 -26.85
N SER A 241 39.54 -18.08 -26.77
CA SER A 241 40.84 -18.73 -26.89
C SER A 241 41.26 -18.73 -28.34
N ASP A 242 42.06 -17.79 -28.73
CA ASP A 242 42.79 -17.86 -30.00
C ASP A 242 43.82 -18.98 -29.92
N SER A 243 43.50 -20.04 -30.60
CA SER A 243 44.46 -21.11 -30.91
C SER A 243 45.35 -20.66 -32.05
N VAL A 244 46.54 -20.21 -31.70
CA VAL A 244 47.62 -19.99 -32.70
C VAL A 244 48.14 -21.35 -33.13
N SER A 245 47.81 -21.72 -34.34
CA SER A 245 48.47 -22.81 -35.11
C SER A 245 49.84 -22.34 -35.51
N GLN A 246 50.88 -22.98 -35.00
CA GLN A 246 52.20 -22.90 -35.61
C GLN A 246 52.47 -24.21 -36.39
N LYS A 247 52.60 -24.02 -37.70
CA LYS A 247 53.27 -24.95 -38.59
C LYS A 247 54.79 -24.83 -38.44
N LYS A 248 55.42 -25.92 -38.10
CA LYS A 248 56.55 -26.47 -38.86
C LYS A 248 56.95 -27.82 -38.29
#